data_6ee75f1460dbb9002eb6dd054948de1a
#
_entry.id   6ee75f1460dbb9002eb6dd054948de1a
#
_cell.length_a   1.000
_cell.length_b   1.000
_cell.length_c   1.000
_cell.angle_alpha   90.00
_cell.angle_beta   90.00
_cell.angle_gamma   90.00
#
_symmetry.space_group_name_H-M   'P 1'
#
loop_
_entity.id
_entity.type
_entity.pdbx_description
1 polymer ?
#
loop_
_entity_poly.entity_id
_entity_poly.type
_entity_poly.pdbx_seq_one_letter_code
_entity_poly.pdbx_strand_id
1 'polypeptide(L)'
;MTKLLHGASICVDATHPYATEATRTICEACEMTGVEYHRLLRTESELPKNSIVFETAAEAAEYLENTAGNILLTTGAKELPAFKNIDIKRIFPRVLPTLDGIRACEAIRVPHRNIIAMQGPFSLDLNRVILEQFNIQWLVTKDGGAVGGFMEKAKACEYCCVRLIVLRRPRENGETVESILERCRELL
;
A
#
# COMPACT_ATOMS: atom_id res chain seq x y z
N MET A 1 22.41 0.01 7.20
CA MET A 1 21.94 1.40 7.12
C MET A 1 23.01 2.37 7.63
N THR A 2 23.55 2.24 8.85
CA THR A 2 24.54 3.14 9.44
C THR A 2 25.76 3.45 8.55
N LYS A 3 26.30 2.45 7.81
CA LYS A 3 27.40 2.66 6.85
C LYS A 3 27.05 3.64 5.71
N LEU A 4 25.79 3.72 5.32
CA LEU A 4 25.33 4.61 4.25
C LEU A 4 25.17 6.06 4.75
N LEU A 5 25.00 6.25 6.04
CA LEU A 5 24.84 7.57 6.66
C LEU A 5 26.17 8.24 7.05
N HIS A 6 27.28 7.50 6.91
CA HIS A 6 28.59 8.04 7.28
C HIS A 6 28.96 9.26 6.44
N GLY A 7 29.16 10.40 7.11
CA GLY A 7 29.46 11.68 6.46
C GLY A 7 28.24 12.46 5.93
N ALA A 8 27.02 11.95 6.15
CA ALA A 8 25.80 12.69 5.85
C ALA A 8 25.47 13.65 7.00
N SER A 9 25.02 14.86 6.68
CA SER A 9 24.50 15.84 7.65
C SER A 9 23.02 15.64 7.92
N ILE A 10 22.27 15.17 6.92
CA ILE A 10 20.82 15.01 6.96
C ILE A 10 20.39 13.71 6.25
N CYS A 11 19.35 13.08 6.75
CA CYS A 11 18.70 11.94 6.14
C CYS A 11 17.20 12.23 5.98
N VAL A 12 16.73 12.23 4.73
CA VAL A 12 15.31 12.43 4.42
C VAL A 12 14.67 11.07 4.15
N ASP A 13 13.77 10.64 5.06
CA ASP A 13 12.97 9.44 4.88
C ASP A 13 11.72 9.73 4.06
N ALA A 14 11.76 9.38 2.78
CA ALA A 14 10.65 9.48 1.83
C ALA A 14 10.03 8.09 1.53
N THR A 15 10.20 7.10 2.41
CA THR A 15 9.64 5.76 2.22
C THR A 15 8.10 5.78 2.20
N HIS A 16 7.51 4.68 1.74
CA HIS A 16 6.06 4.58 1.68
C HIS A 16 5.45 4.64 3.09
N PRO A 17 4.30 5.34 3.32
CA PRO A 17 3.68 5.48 4.66
C PRO A 17 3.44 4.17 5.41
N TYR A 18 3.19 3.08 4.70
CA TYR A 18 3.01 1.75 5.31
C TYR A 18 4.32 0.96 5.48
N ALA A 19 5.48 1.55 5.16
CA ALA A 19 6.78 0.92 5.34
C ALA A 19 7.36 1.17 6.75
N THR A 20 6.55 0.97 7.78
CA THR A 20 6.86 1.29 9.18
C THR A 20 8.18 0.69 9.68
N GLU A 21 8.50 -0.54 9.26
CA GLU A 21 9.79 -1.20 9.58
C GLU A 21 10.98 -0.48 8.95
N ALA A 22 10.83 -0.02 7.69
CA ALA A 22 11.89 0.73 7.03
C ALA A 22 12.10 2.09 7.71
N THR A 23 11.02 2.82 7.99
CA THR A 23 11.06 4.09 8.74
C THR A 23 11.74 3.92 10.09
N ARG A 24 11.36 2.90 10.88
CA ARG A 24 11.98 2.61 12.16
C ARG A 24 13.49 2.34 12.02
N THR A 25 13.87 1.49 11.06
CA THR A 25 15.29 1.16 10.81
C THR A 25 16.11 2.38 10.40
N ILE A 26 15.53 3.31 9.62
CA ILE A 26 16.19 4.55 9.19
C ILE A 26 16.36 5.47 10.40
N CYS A 27 15.31 5.67 11.21
CA CYS A 27 15.33 6.50 12.40
C CYS A 27 16.41 6.02 13.40
N GLU A 28 16.39 4.73 13.75
CA GLU A 28 17.41 4.12 14.62
C GLU A 28 18.84 4.29 14.08
N ALA A 29 19.02 4.17 12.75
CA ALA A 29 20.33 4.36 12.14
C ALA A 29 20.80 5.83 12.21
N CYS A 30 19.90 6.79 12.07
CA CYS A 30 20.20 8.22 12.22
C CYS A 30 20.57 8.55 13.67
N GLU A 31 19.82 8.04 14.65
CA GLU A 31 20.14 8.20 16.08
C GLU A 31 21.55 7.65 16.41
N MET A 32 21.89 6.46 15.90
CA MET A 32 23.21 5.83 16.11
C MET A 32 24.37 6.59 15.48
N THR A 33 24.14 7.32 14.41
CA THR A 33 25.19 8.03 13.65
C THR A 33 25.23 9.54 13.91
N GLY A 34 24.24 10.07 14.67
CA GLY A 34 24.11 11.51 14.92
C GLY A 34 23.68 12.30 13.68
N VAL A 35 23.13 11.64 12.66
CA VAL A 35 22.63 12.27 11.44
C VAL A 35 21.22 12.81 11.70
N GLU A 36 20.96 14.04 11.28
CA GLU A 36 19.65 14.67 11.42
C GLU A 36 18.60 13.92 10.58
N TYR A 37 17.48 13.52 11.22
CA TYR A 37 16.42 12.73 10.59
C TYR A 37 15.19 13.58 10.29
N HIS A 38 14.71 13.52 9.04
CA HIS A 38 13.50 14.20 8.59
C HIS A 38 12.57 13.20 7.91
N ARG A 39 11.31 13.15 8.35
CA ARG A 39 10.26 12.36 7.71
C ARG A 39 9.50 13.24 6.72
N LEU A 40 9.57 12.90 5.43
CA LEU A 40 8.78 13.56 4.40
C LEU A 40 7.33 13.07 4.44
N LEU A 41 6.38 13.97 4.72
CA LEU A 41 4.96 13.69 4.59
C LEU A 41 4.55 13.70 3.12
N ARG A 42 3.90 12.62 2.70
CA ARG A 42 3.26 12.57 1.38
C ARG A 42 1.86 13.12 1.48
N THR A 43 1.47 13.95 0.52
CA THR A 43 0.08 14.43 0.39
C THR A 43 -0.88 13.25 0.35
N GLU A 44 -1.95 13.35 1.12
CA GLU A 44 -3.04 12.37 1.07
C GLU A 44 -3.77 12.47 -0.26
N SER A 45 -4.27 11.33 -0.75
CA SER A 45 -5.11 11.30 -1.94
C SER A 45 -6.53 11.76 -1.60
N GLU A 46 -7.16 12.51 -2.49
CA GLU A 46 -8.60 12.69 -2.41
C GLU A 46 -9.29 11.34 -2.63
N LEU A 47 -10.06 10.91 -1.63
CA LEU A 47 -10.78 9.65 -1.72
C LEU A 47 -12.05 9.83 -2.56
N PRO A 48 -12.36 8.89 -3.47
CA PRO A 48 -13.63 8.90 -4.17
C PRO A 48 -14.82 8.90 -3.20
N LYS A 49 -15.85 9.68 -3.49
CA LYS A 49 -17.02 9.86 -2.61
C LYS A 49 -17.71 8.56 -2.19
N ASN A 50 -17.62 7.53 -3.04
CA ASN A 50 -18.27 6.23 -2.82
C ASN A 50 -17.30 5.16 -2.26
N SER A 51 -16.11 5.54 -1.81
CA SER A 51 -15.18 4.61 -1.18
C SER A 51 -15.60 4.32 0.27
N ILE A 52 -15.42 3.05 0.67
CA ILE A 52 -15.57 2.64 2.07
C ILE A 52 -14.17 2.66 2.70
N VAL A 53 -14.03 3.30 3.85
CA VAL A 53 -12.73 3.49 4.49
C VAL A 53 -12.69 2.71 5.79
N PHE A 54 -11.61 1.95 5.99
CA PHE A 54 -11.32 1.24 7.23
C PHE A 54 -9.92 1.60 7.73
N GLU A 55 -9.73 1.54 9.04
CA GLU A 55 -8.42 1.80 9.65
C GLU A 55 -7.47 0.61 9.44
N THR A 56 -8.01 -0.61 9.44
CA THR A 56 -7.23 -1.86 9.38
C THR A 56 -7.73 -2.83 8.32
N ALA A 57 -6.85 -3.73 7.89
CA ALA A 57 -7.20 -4.84 7.03
C ALA A 57 -8.18 -5.82 7.69
N ALA A 58 -8.11 -5.94 9.03
CA ALA A 58 -9.02 -6.81 9.80
C ALA A 58 -10.47 -6.32 9.74
N GLU A 59 -10.70 -5.01 9.94
CA GLU A 59 -12.04 -4.41 9.82
C GLU A 59 -12.60 -4.56 8.40
N ALA A 60 -11.77 -4.33 7.39
CA ALA A 60 -12.16 -4.52 5.99
C ALA A 60 -12.52 -5.99 5.68
N ALA A 61 -11.77 -6.94 6.26
CA ALA A 61 -12.04 -8.36 6.10
C ALA A 61 -13.36 -8.77 6.77
N GLU A 62 -13.61 -8.34 8.00
CA GLU A 62 -14.87 -8.58 8.74
C GLU A 62 -16.09 -8.06 7.96
N TYR A 63 -15.97 -6.85 7.40
CA TYR A 63 -17.03 -6.32 6.54
C TYR A 63 -17.27 -7.20 5.32
N LEU A 64 -16.20 -7.67 4.67
CA LEU A 64 -16.26 -8.46 3.44
C LEU A 64 -16.74 -9.91 3.65
N GLU A 65 -16.62 -10.47 4.87
CA GLU A 65 -17.15 -11.80 5.22
C GLU A 65 -18.65 -11.89 4.94
N ASN A 66 -19.40 -10.81 5.16
CA ASN A 66 -20.85 -10.73 4.99
C ASN A 66 -21.27 -10.23 3.59
N THR A 67 -20.36 -10.20 2.63
CA THR A 67 -20.63 -9.76 1.25
C THR A 67 -20.54 -10.93 0.27
N ALA A 68 -21.05 -10.72 -0.95
CA ALA A 68 -20.86 -11.63 -2.08
C ALA A 68 -19.92 -11.01 -3.12
N GLY A 69 -19.40 -11.86 -4.03
CA GLY A 69 -18.59 -11.47 -5.17
C GLY A 69 -17.09 -11.59 -4.93
N ASN A 70 -16.30 -11.48 -6.00
CA ASN A 70 -14.85 -11.63 -5.99
C ASN A 70 -14.18 -10.35 -5.47
N ILE A 71 -13.05 -10.54 -4.79
CA ILE A 71 -12.33 -9.49 -4.07
C ILE A 71 -10.89 -9.42 -4.59
N LEU A 72 -10.51 -8.28 -5.19
CA LEU A 72 -9.12 -8.00 -5.54
C LEU A 72 -8.42 -7.32 -4.37
N LEU A 73 -7.41 -7.98 -3.81
CA LEU A 73 -6.58 -7.44 -2.74
C LEU A 73 -5.29 -6.84 -3.33
N THR A 74 -5.13 -5.52 -3.22
CA THR A 74 -3.92 -4.80 -3.67
C THR A 74 -3.16 -4.18 -2.51
N THR A 75 -3.34 -4.75 -1.31
CA THR A 75 -2.75 -4.28 -0.05
C THR A 75 -1.36 -4.81 0.22
N GLY A 76 -0.90 -5.77 -0.61
CA GLY A 76 0.39 -6.44 -0.45
C GLY A 76 0.31 -7.70 0.43
N ALA A 77 1.39 -8.49 0.40
CA ALA A 77 1.46 -9.81 1.02
C ALA A 77 1.25 -9.80 2.56
N LYS A 78 1.72 -8.74 3.23
CA LYS A 78 1.65 -8.62 4.70
C LYS A 78 0.22 -8.59 5.27
N GLU A 79 -0.74 -8.08 4.49
CA GLU A 79 -2.13 -7.95 4.94
C GLU A 79 -2.98 -9.21 4.64
N LEU A 80 -2.49 -10.13 3.82
CA LEU A 80 -3.25 -11.31 3.41
C LEU A 80 -3.79 -12.16 4.57
N PRO A 81 -3.05 -12.34 5.69
CA PRO A 81 -3.56 -13.13 6.82
C PRO A 81 -4.87 -12.60 7.42
N ALA A 82 -5.16 -11.30 7.30
CA ALA A 82 -6.40 -10.72 7.79
C ALA A 82 -7.64 -11.29 7.06
N PHE A 83 -7.49 -11.67 5.79
CA PHE A 83 -8.58 -12.13 4.91
C PHE A 83 -8.78 -13.65 4.90
N LYS A 84 -8.10 -14.40 5.79
CA LYS A 84 -8.11 -15.88 5.82
C LYS A 84 -9.48 -16.51 6.09
N ASN A 85 -10.39 -15.78 6.73
CA ASN A 85 -11.74 -16.26 7.08
C ASN A 85 -12.75 -16.10 5.94
N ILE A 86 -12.45 -15.30 4.93
CA ILE A 86 -13.30 -15.14 3.74
C ILE A 86 -13.19 -16.40 2.88
N ASP A 87 -14.26 -16.78 2.18
CA ASP A 87 -14.17 -17.86 1.19
C ASP A 87 -13.01 -17.58 0.22
N ILE A 88 -11.98 -18.39 0.34
CA ILE A 88 -10.71 -18.21 -0.36
C ILE A 88 -10.84 -18.25 -1.88
N LYS A 89 -11.92 -18.85 -2.41
CA LYS A 89 -12.21 -18.88 -3.86
C LYS A 89 -12.56 -17.50 -4.40
N ARG A 90 -13.01 -16.59 -3.53
CA ARG A 90 -13.35 -15.20 -3.87
C ARG A 90 -12.14 -14.28 -3.83
N ILE A 91 -11.01 -14.70 -3.27
CA ILE A 91 -9.83 -13.87 -3.04
C ILE A 91 -8.89 -13.92 -4.23
N PHE A 92 -8.58 -12.73 -4.76
CA PHE A 92 -7.63 -12.50 -5.85
C PHE A 92 -6.54 -11.53 -5.34
N PRO A 93 -5.46 -12.03 -4.75
CA PRO A 93 -4.40 -11.17 -4.26
C PRO A 93 -3.47 -10.74 -5.41
N ARG A 94 -3.17 -9.45 -5.47
CA ARG A 94 -2.11 -8.91 -6.31
C ARG A 94 -0.88 -8.62 -5.45
N VAL A 95 0.17 -9.40 -5.67
CA VAL A 95 1.41 -9.38 -4.91
C VAL A 95 2.61 -9.16 -5.82
N LEU A 96 3.75 -8.81 -5.24
CA LEU A 96 5.01 -8.79 -5.99
C LEU A 96 5.37 -10.19 -6.48
N PRO A 97 6.02 -10.33 -7.66
CA PRO A 97 6.43 -11.62 -8.23
C PRO A 97 7.70 -12.16 -7.52
N THR A 98 7.61 -12.29 -6.20
CA THR A 98 8.67 -12.81 -5.32
C THR A 98 8.21 -14.09 -4.65
N LEU A 99 9.16 -14.91 -4.20
CA LEU A 99 8.84 -16.13 -3.45
C LEU A 99 8.01 -15.82 -2.19
N ASP A 100 8.32 -14.74 -1.48
CA ASP A 100 7.58 -14.34 -0.28
C ASP A 100 6.15 -13.90 -0.61
N GLY A 101 5.96 -13.20 -1.74
CA GLY A 101 4.64 -12.84 -2.23
C GLY A 101 3.76 -14.06 -2.51
N ILE A 102 4.32 -15.07 -3.19
CA ILE A 102 3.62 -16.33 -3.50
C ILE A 102 3.37 -17.13 -2.22
N ARG A 103 4.37 -17.31 -1.37
CA ARG A 103 4.23 -18.05 -0.10
C ARG A 103 3.17 -17.44 0.82
N ALA A 104 3.05 -16.12 0.85
CA ALA A 104 2.00 -15.45 1.62
C ALA A 104 0.58 -15.81 1.11
N CYS A 105 0.41 -15.95 -0.20
CA CYS A 105 -0.85 -16.41 -0.79
C CYS A 105 -1.13 -17.88 -0.45
N GLU A 106 -0.12 -18.74 -0.52
CA GLU A 106 -0.22 -20.17 -0.19
C GLU A 106 -0.53 -20.38 1.29
N ALA A 107 0.04 -19.56 2.18
CA ALA A 107 -0.18 -19.63 3.63
C ALA A 107 -1.66 -19.48 4.01
N ILE A 108 -2.44 -18.70 3.25
CA ILE A 108 -3.89 -18.58 3.41
C ILE A 108 -4.67 -19.44 2.41
N ARG A 109 -3.99 -20.34 1.69
CA ARG A 109 -4.56 -21.32 0.74
C ARG A 109 -5.29 -20.72 -0.46
N VAL A 110 -4.85 -19.56 -0.97
CA VAL A 110 -5.36 -18.99 -2.21
C VAL A 110 -5.14 -19.97 -3.36
N PRO A 111 -6.16 -20.29 -4.18
CA PRO A 111 -5.97 -21.08 -5.39
C PRO A 111 -4.94 -20.40 -6.31
N HIS A 112 -3.95 -21.12 -6.83
CA HIS A 112 -2.89 -20.55 -7.66
C HIS A 112 -3.41 -19.75 -8.85
N ARG A 113 -4.51 -20.19 -9.45
CA ARG A 113 -5.19 -19.49 -10.56
C ARG A 113 -5.71 -18.09 -10.20
N ASN A 114 -5.87 -17.79 -8.91
CA ASN A 114 -6.34 -16.51 -8.40
C ASN A 114 -5.18 -15.58 -8.04
N ILE A 115 -3.93 -16.06 -8.02
CA ILE A 115 -2.76 -15.27 -7.63
C ILE A 115 -2.33 -14.39 -8.81
N ILE A 116 -2.29 -13.09 -8.61
CA ILE A 116 -1.83 -12.11 -9.58
C ILE A 116 -0.45 -11.60 -9.13
N ALA A 117 0.61 -12.27 -9.60
CA ALA A 117 1.99 -11.91 -9.25
C ALA A 117 2.57 -10.93 -10.27
N MET A 118 2.48 -9.62 -9.98
CA MET A 118 2.90 -8.55 -10.89
C MET A 118 3.48 -7.36 -10.10
N GLN A 119 4.45 -6.68 -10.72
CA GLN A 119 5.03 -5.44 -10.18
C GLN A 119 4.48 -4.22 -10.92
N GLY A 120 3.96 -3.24 -10.13
CA GLY A 120 3.50 -1.95 -10.66
C GLY A 120 4.63 -1.00 -11.07
N PRO A 121 4.28 0.21 -11.50
CA PRO A 121 2.94 0.80 -11.50
C PRO A 121 2.01 0.22 -12.57
N PHE A 122 0.69 0.31 -12.34
CA PHE A 122 -0.34 -0.23 -13.24
C PHE A 122 -1.16 0.91 -13.84
N SER A 123 -1.35 0.91 -15.16
CA SER A 123 -2.22 1.85 -15.85
C SER A 123 -3.70 1.65 -15.49
N LEU A 124 -4.52 2.64 -15.78
CA LEU A 124 -5.99 2.53 -15.67
C LEU A 124 -6.51 1.32 -16.46
N ASP A 125 -6.08 1.16 -17.71
CA ASP A 125 -6.57 0.08 -18.57
C ASP A 125 -6.21 -1.31 -18.05
N LEU A 126 -4.98 -1.49 -17.54
CA LEU A 126 -4.60 -2.78 -16.96
C LEU A 126 -5.41 -3.08 -15.69
N ASN A 127 -5.65 -2.09 -14.83
CA ASN A 127 -6.54 -2.28 -13.69
C ASN A 127 -7.96 -2.66 -14.13
N ARG A 128 -8.52 -2.01 -15.16
CA ARG A 128 -9.84 -2.35 -15.72
C ARG A 128 -9.90 -3.79 -16.21
N VAL A 129 -8.95 -4.18 -17.06
CA VAL A 129 -8.90 -5.54 -17.61
C VAL A 129 -8.83 -6.60 -16.50
N ILE A 130 -8.07 -6.37 -15.43
CA ILE A 130 -8.00 -7.27 -14.28
C ILE A 130 -9.37 -7.36 -13.57
N LEU A 131 -10.04 -6.21 -13.34
CA LEU A 131 -11.35 -6.19 -12.69
C LEU A 131 -12.40 -6.96 -13.51
N GLU A 132 -12.43 -6.77 -14.81
CA GLU A 132 -13.33 -7.43 -15.75
C GLU A 132 -13.02 -8.93 -15.87
N GLN A 133 -11.74 -9.28 -16.11
CA GLN A 133 -11.29 -10.66 -16.34
C GLN A 133 -11.62 -11.60 -15.17
N PHE A 134 -11.47 -11.12 -13.94
CA PHE A 134 -11.71 -11.91 -12.73
C PHE A 134 -13.08 -11.64 -12.12
N ASN A 135 -13.97 -10.94 -12.82
CA ASN A 135 -15.31 -10.58 -12.36
C ASN A 135 -15.27 -10.04 -10.91
N ILE A 136 -14.45 -9.01 -10.68
CA ILE A 136 -14.23 -8.41 -9.36
C ILE A 136 -15.40 -7.49 -9.00
N GLN A 137 -15.92 -7.63 -7.79
CA GLN A 137 -16.95 -6.74 -7.23
C GLN A 137 -16.39 -5.82 -6.15
N TRP A 138 -15.26 -6.20 -5.55
CA TRP A 138 -14.62 -5.44 -4.48
C TRP A 138 -13.13 -5.28 -4.75
N LEU A 139 -12.62 -4.08 -4.63
CA LEU A 139 -11.19 -3.82 -4.65
C LEU A 139 -10.77 -3.24 -3.30
N VAL A 140 -9.82 -3.90 -2.62
CA VAL A 140 -9.22 -3.39 -1.39
C VAL A 140 -7.82 -2.87 -1.69
N THR A 141 -7.57 -1.62 -1.32
CA THR A 141 -6.28 -0.96 -1.56
C THR A 141 -5.85 -0.12 -0.35
N LYS A 142 -4.58 0.24 -0.34
CA LYS A 142 -4.01 1.26 0.56
C LYS A 142 -3.98 2.60 -0.16
N ASP A 143 -4.17 3.70 0.57
CA ASP A 143 -3.86 5.04 0.04
C ASP A 143 -2.34 5.22 -0.04
N GLY A 144 -1.77 4.86 -1.16
CA GLY A 144 -0.34 4.98 -1.44
C GLY A 144 0.06 6.34 -2.04
N GLY A 145 -0.89 7.27 -2.19
CA GLY A 145 -0.70 8.52 -2.92
C GLY A 145 -0.60 8.31 -4.44
N ALA A 146 -0.31 9.39 -5.16
CA ALA A 146 -0.22 9.40 -6.62
C ALA A 146 0.81 8.41 -7.15
N VAL A 147 1.99 8.33 -6.50
CA VAL A 147 3.08 7.42 -6.90
C VAL A 147 2.69 5.94 -6.74
N GLY A 148 1.76 5.62 -5.83
CA GLY A 148 1.27 4.25 -5.59
C GLY A 148 0.20 3.78 -6.59
N GLY A 149 -0.14 4.57 -7.60
CA GLY A 149 -1.18 4.24 -8.58
C GLY A 149 -2.57 4.13 -7.95
N PHE A 150 -2.83 4.91 -6.90
CA PHE A 150 -4.13 4.92 -6.21
C PHE A 150 -5.24 5.40 -7.13
N MET A 151 -5.01 6.52 -7.84
CA MET A 151 -6.00 7.14 -8.72
C MET A 151 -6.38 6.26 -9.91
N GLU A 152 -5.43 5.53 -10.48
CA GLU A 152 -5.67 4.59 -11.58
C GLU A 152 -6.58 3.43 -11.13
N LYS A 153 -6.38 2.93 -9.91
CA LYS A 153 -7.25 1.91 -9.30
C LYS A 153 -8.65 2.45 -9.01
N ALA A 154 -8.73 3.65 -8.42
CA ALA A 154 -9.99 4.29 -8.08
C ALA A 154 -10.85 4.56 -9.33
N LYS A 155 -10.25 5.13 -10.38
CA LYS A 155 -10.91 5.36 -11.67
C LYS A 155 -11.33 4.04 -12.35
N ALA A 156 -10.51 2.99 -12.26
CA ALA A 156 -10.88 1.68 -12.79
C ALA A 156 -12.10 1.10 -12.07
N CYS A 157 -12.15 1.23 -10.74
CA CYS A 157 -13.32 0.82 -9.95
C CYS A 157 -14.59 1.57 -10.35
N GLU A 158 -14.50 2.89 -10.52
CA GLU A 158 -15.62 3.72 -10.97
C GLU A 158 -16.11 3.26 -12.34
N TYR A 159 -15.19 3.07 -13.29
CA TYR A 159 -15.50 2.63 -14.65
C TYR A 159 -16.19 1.25 -14.71
N CYS A 160 -15.72 0.31 -13.89
CA CYS A 160 -16.24 -1.06 -13.86
C CYS A 160 -17.37 -1.27 -12.84
N CYS A 161 -17.86 -0.21 -12.17
CA CYS A 161 -18.84 -0.31 -11.08
C CYS A 161 -18.40 -1.23 -9.94
N VAL A 162 -17.10 -1.32 -9.67
CA VAL A 162 -16.48 -2.09 -8.57
C VAL A 162 -16.47 -1.23 -7.30
N ARG A 163 -16.84 -1.80 -6.17
CA ARG A 163 -16.82 -1.11 -4.88
C ARG A 163 -15.38 -1.01 -4.36
N LEU A 164 -14.98 0.20 -4.00
CA LEU A 164 -13.62 0.49 -3.52
C LEU A 164 -13.59 0.54 -2.00
N ILE A 165 -12.73 -0.28 -1.42
CA ILE A 165 -12.36 -0.23 0.01
C ILE A 165 -10.95 0.31 0.11
N VAL A 166 -10.78 1.33 0.94
CA VAL A 166 -9.49 1.98 1.19
C VAL A 166 -9.07 1.75 2.63
N LEU A 167 -7.91 1.15 2.82
CA LEU A 167 -7.28 1.12 4.14
C LEU A 167 -6.61 2.47 4.37
N ARG A 168 -6.99 3.12 5.47
CA ARG A 168 -6.47 4.44 5.83
C ARG A 168 -4.98 4.38 6.07
N ARG A 169 -4.30 5.43 5.66
CA ARG A 169 -2.89 5.63 5.94
C ARG A 169 -2.66 5.76 7.44
N PRO A 170 -1.63 5.09 8.01
CA PRO A 170 -1.22 5.37 9.38
C PRO A 170 -0.94 6.86 9.56
N ARG A 171 -1.34 7.42 10.70
CA ARG A 171 -0.98 8.80 11.03
C ARG A 171 0.53 8.88 11.21
N GLU A 172 1.14 9.81 10.51
CA GLU A 172 2.57 10.07 10.58
C GLU A 172 2.80 11.50 11.04
N ASN A 173 3.85 11.69 11.83
CA ASN A 173 4.41 13.00 12.09
C ASN A 173 5.56 13.21 11.12
N GLY A 174 5.66 14.38 10.53
CA GLY A 174 6.73 14.70 9.57
C GLY A 174 6.57 16.10 9.01
N GLU A 175 7.29 16.38 7.94
CA GLU A 175 7.46 17.72 7.38
C GLU A 175 7.04 17.76 5.91
N THR A 176 6.75 18.97 5.43
CA THR A 176 6.48 19.21 4.01
C THR A 176 7.78 19.20 3.20
N VAL A 177 7.65 19.07 1.88
CA VAL A 177 8.81 19.17 0.96
C VAL A 177 9.51 20.53 1.13
N GLU A 178 8.73 21.60 1.27
CA GLU A 178 9.23 22.97 1.40
C GLU A 178 10.10 23.14 2.64
N SER A 179 9.61 22.66 3.81
CA SER A 179 10.33 22.70 5.08
C SER A 179 11.68 21.96 4.99
N ILE A 180 11.66 20.75 4.45
CA ILE A 180 12.87 19.94 4.29
C ILE A 180 13.85 20.60 3.32
N LEU A 181 13.38 21.19 2.22
CA LEU A 181 14.26 21.90 1.27
C LEU A 181 14.89 23.16 1.89
N GLU A 182 14.16 23.89 2.72
CA GLU A 182 14.73 25.03 3.48
C GLU A 182 15.84 24.53 4.41
N ARG A 183 15.59 23.45 5.15
CA ARG A 183 16.60 22.86 6.03
C ARG A 183 17.86 22.39 5.27
N CYS A 184 17.67 21.75 4.11
CA CYS A 184 18.81 21.37 3.26
C CYS A 184 19.64 22.56 2.78
N ARG A 185 19.01 23.71 2.48
CA ARG A 185 19.72 24.95 2.07
C ARG A 185 20.54 25.57 3.20
N GLU A 186 20.08 25.44 4.46
CA GLU A 186 20.83 25.93 5.62
C GLU A 186 22.12 25.15 5.91
N LEU A 187 22.20 23.91 5.39
CA LEU A 187 23.36 23.03 5.57
C LEU A 187 24.41 23.15 4.46
N LEU A 188 24.15 23.94 3.42
CA LEU A 188 25.06 24.21 2.30
C LEU A 188 25.85 25.51 2.54
#